data_f3ce85721df8802901076a12e1a0dd2c
#
_entry.id   f3ce85721df8802901076a12e1a0dd2c
#
_cell.length_a   1.000
_cell.length_b   1.000
_cell.length_c   1.000
_cell.angle_alpha   90.00
_cell.angle_beta   90.00
_cell.angle_gamma   90.00
#
_symmetry.space_group_name_H-M   'P 1'
#
loop_
_entity.id
_entity.type
_entity.pdbx_description
1 polymer ?
#
loop_
_entity_poly.entity_id
_entity_poly.type
_entity_poly.pdbx_seq_one_letter_code
_entity_poly.pdbx_strand_id
1 'polypeptide(L)'
;IWRGSSADATIGDVPTIDIIGVNSSDIETTVMSGLNSGQQNVDISSINATQYPYLKLRMRNLDSINLTPYQLRYWRLTYVPIPEGAVAPNVFFQFKDTLEAGEQLDFKLAFKNISEAGFDSIKVKMIVTDKNNVQHTISPPRFRPLNSGDTLHVRNPTLSSGLSGLNTFYLVVNPDNDQPEQFHFNNFMYRNFYVKSDKVNPLLDVTFDGVHILNRDIVASKPHIIIKLKDESKWLLLDDTAGAKIEVRYPNGVKRSFFFNTNDAL
;
A
#
# COMPACT_ATOMS: atom_id res chain seq x y z
N ILE A 1 14.09 34.53 8.74
CA ILE A 1 15.25 35.42 8.74
C ILE A 1 15.16 36.35 7.54
N TRP A 2 15.37 37.62 7.74
CA TRP A 2 15.55 38.60 6.66
C TRP A 2 16.73 39.51 6.92
N ARG A 3 17.36 40.02 5.91
CA ARG A 3 18.51 40.90 6.01
C ARG A 3 18.44 42.00 4.96
N GLY A 4 18.89 43.14 5.37
CA GLY A 4 19.05 44.29 4.49
C GLY A 4 19.90 45.35 5.16
N SER A 5 20.06 46.47 4.50
CA SER A 5 20.79 47.62 5.03
C SER A 5 20.25 48.90 4.40
N SER A 6 20.43 50.00 5.10
CA SER A 6 20.25 51.34 4.50
C SER A 6 21.27 51.56 3.37
N ALA A 7 20.88 52.29 2.35
CA ALA A 7 21.78 52.64 1.22
C ALA A 7 22.78 53.72 1.57
N ASP A 8 22.38 54.63 2.49
CA ASP A 8 23.21 55.71 2.99
C ASP A 8 23.02 55.90 4.51
N ALA A 9 22.41 56.97 4.97
CA ALA A 9 22.14 57.20 6.39
C ALA A 9 20.92 56.39 6.84
N THR A 10 21.03 55.83 8.06
CA THR A 10 19.92 55.02 8.66
C THR A 10 18.73 55.86 9.14
N ILE A 11 18.90 57.20 9.17
CA ILE A 11 17.87 58.11 9.62
C ILE A 11 16.81 58.26 8.53
N GLY A 12 15.60 57.94 8.86
CA GLY A 12 14.45 58.02 7.93
C GLY A 12 13.98 56.68 7.36
N ASP A 13 14.85 55.67 7.39
CA ASP A 13 14.47 54.32 6.95
C ASP A 13 13.53 53.64 7.93
N VAL A 14 12.33 53.29 7.43
CA VAL A 14 11.31 52.58 8.23
C VAL A 14 10.87 51.31 7.43
N PRO A 15 11.75 50.28 7.39
CA PRO A 15 11.36 49.03 6.81
C PRO A 15 10.46 48.23 7.77
N THR A 16 9.36 47.72 7.27
CA THR A 16 8.51 46.80 8.02
C THR A 16 8.17 45.58 7.19
N ILE A 17 8.14 44.41 7.84
CA ILE A 17 7.70 43.16 7.20
C ILE A 17 6.46 42.63 7.89
N ASP A 18 5.48 42.25 7.11
CA ASP A 18 4.34 41.47 7.55
C ASP A 18 4.50 40.02 7.06
N ILE A 19 4.18 39.05 7.93
CA ILE A 19 4.06 37.63 7.57
C ILE A 19 2.57 37.34 7.43
N ILE A 20 2.19 36.84 6.28
CA ILE A 20 0.81 36.55 5.89
C ILE A 20 0.70 35.03 5.72
N GLY A 21 -0.18 34.40 6.48
CA GLY A 21 -0.58 33.01 6.27
C GLY A 21 -1.64 32.93 5.16
N VAL A 22 -1.47 31.99 4.25
CA VAL A 22 -2.43 31.74 3.17
C VAL A 22 -2.98 30.32 3.35
N ASN A 23 -4.30 30.20 3.46
CA ASN A 23 -4.95 28.91 3.65
C ASN A 23 -5.14 28.17 2.31
N SER A 24 -5.68 26.96 2.37
CA SER A 24 -5.96 26.12 1.19
C SER A 24 -7.02 26.70 0.22
N SER A 25 -7.74 27.75 0.64
CA SER A 25 -8.73 28.47 -0.18
C SER A 25 -8.19 29.82 -0.66
N ASP A 26 -6.87 30.03 -0.62
CA ASP A 26 -6.17 31.28 -0.99
C ASP A 26 -6.57 32.51 -0.17
N ILE A 27 -7.15 32.30 1.02
CA ILE A 27 -7.50 33.42 1.90
C ILE A 27 -6.26 33.83 2.70
N GLU A 28 -5.91 35.11 2.59
CA GLU A 28 -4.79 35.71 3.29
C GLU A 28 -5.19 36.20 4.71
N THR A 29 -4.36 35.85 5.69
CA THR A 29 -4.49 36.35 7.06
C THR A 29 -3.13 36.86 7.54
N THR A 30 -3.04 38.08 8.03
CA THR A 30 -1.79 38.60 8.62
C THR A 30 -1.56 37.91 9.95
N VAL A 31 -0.53 37.08 10.04
CA VAL A 31 -0.17 36.33 11.27
C VAL A 31 0.86 37.05 12.13
N MET A 32 1.72 37.87 11.51
CA MET A 32 2.63 38.79 12.22
C MET A 32 2.74 40.07 11.40
N SER A 33 2.77 41.22 12.06
CA SER A 33 2.82 42.52 11.38
C SER A 33 3.83 43.47 12.01
N GLY A 34 4.33 44.39 11.20
CA GLY A 34 5.18 45.50 11.67
C GLY A 34 6.54 45.09 12.14
N LEU A 35 7.10 43.97 11.69
CA LEU A 35 8.45 43.52 12.04
C LEU A 35 9.47 44.50 11.45
N ASN A 36 10.20 45.19 12.33
CA ASN A 36 11.16 46.23 11.94
C ASN A 36 12.60 45.70 11.75
N SER A 37 13.54 46.58 11.39
CA SER A 37 14.94 46.23 11.14
C SER A 37 15.68 45.61 12.34
N GLY A 38 15.17 45.78 13.55
CA GLY A 38 15.71 45.11 14.76
C GLY A 38 15.23 43.67 14.92
N GLN A 39 14.16 43.28 14.21
CA GLN A 39 13.52 41.98 14.31
C GLN A 39 13.82 41.13 13.07
N GLN A 40 15.08 40.98 12.73
CA GLN A 40 15.52 40.28 11.53
C GLN A 40 15.49 38.73 11.64
N ASN A 41 15.53 38.21 12.89
CA ASN A 41 15.35 36.77 13.17
C ASN A 41 13.99 36.59 13.85
N VAL A 42 13.04 36.12 13.12
CA VAL A 42 11.66 35.94 13.60
C VAL A 42 11.39 34.47 13.81
N ASP A 43 10.92 34.12 14.99
CA ASP A 43 10.41 32.77 15.25
C ASP A 43 8.99 32.66 14.71
N ILE A 44 8.78 31.67 13.87
CA ILE A 44 7.49 31.36 13.25
C ILE A 44 6.94 29.99 13.69
N SER A 45 7.53 29.38 14.72
CA SER A 45 7.12 28.05 15.23
C SER A 45 5.68 28.00 15.72
N SER A 46 5.11 29.15 16.10
CA SER A 46 3.72 29.28 16.52
C SER A 46 2.71 29.29 15.35
N ILE A 47 3.19 29.41 14.10
CA ILE A 47 2.29 29.44 12.93
C ILE A 47 1.86 28.01 12.62
N ASN A 48 0.55 27.75 12.62
CA ASN A 48 0.00 26.45 12.30
C ASN A 48 0.08 26.18 10.78
N ALA A 49 0.99 25.29 10.37
CA ALA A 49 1.21 24.93 8.98
C ALA A 49 -0.01 24.21 8.35
N THR A 50 -0.85 23.53 9.14
CA THR A 50 -2.09 22.91 8.63
C THR A 50 -3.12 23.97 8.26
N GLN A 51 -3.20 25.06 9.04
CA GLN A 51 -4.10 26.18 8.75
C GLN A 51 -3.57 27.06 7.62
N TYR A 52 -2.26 27.26 7.57
CA TYR A 52 -1.56 28.12 6.62
C TYR A 52 -0.43 27.34 5.91
N PRO A 53 -0.75 26.52 4.93
CA PRO A 53 0.24 25.75 4.18
C PRO A 53 1.20 26.64 3.37
N TYR A 54 0.85 27.89 3.13
CA TYR A 54 1.71 28.84 2.43
C TYR A 54 1.93 30.08 3.29
N LEU A 55 3.14 30.64 3.19
CA LEU A 55 3.49 31.92 3.81
C LEU A 55 3.88 32.92 2.74
N LYS A 56 3.30 34.13 2.84
CA LYS A 56 3.63 35.28 2.00
C LYS A 56 4.28 36.34 2.87
N LEU A 57 5.38 36.90 2.39
CA LEU A 57 6.08 38.00 3.03
C LEU A 57 5.78 39.29 2.29
N ARG A 58 5.35 40.32 3.02
CA ARG A 58 5.09 41.64 2.47
C ARG A 58 6.01 42.64 3.16
N MET A 59 6.87 43.28 2.40
CA MET A 59 7.68 44.38 2.89
C MET A 59 7.05 45.70 2.53
N ARG A 60 7.00 46.59 3.52
CA ARG A 60 6.75 48.01 3.33
C ARG A 60 8.04 48.73 3.62
N ASN A 61 8.38 49.67 2.78
CA ASN A 61 9.64 50.40 2.85
C ASN A 61 9.36 51.88 2.70
N LEU A 62 9.75 52.68 3.69
CA LEU A 62 9.55 54.10 3.71
C LEU A 62 10.84 54.75 4.13
N ASP A 63 11.30 55.77 3.38
CA ASP A 63 12.30 56.76 3.80
C ASP A 63 11.76 58.14 3.38
N SER A 64 11.42 58.91 4.37
CA SER A 64 10.87 60.27 4.18
C SER A 64 11.92 61.39 4.29
N ILE A 65 13.17 61.04 4.60
CA ILE A 65 14.24 62.03 4.82
C ILE A 65 15.21 62.03 3.63
N ASN A 66 15.82 60.90 3.32
CA ASN A 66 16.86 60.81 2.28
C ASN A 66 16.32 60.30 0.97
N LEU A 67 15.10 59.75 0.93
CA LEU A 67 14.48 59.14 -0.23
C LEU A 67 15.25 57.96 -0.80
N THR A 68 16.07 57.30 0.00
CA THR A 68 16.91 56.15 -0.32
C THR A 68 16.48 54.98 0.55
N PRO A 69 15.36 54.33 0.19
CA PRO A 69 14.74 53.36 1.09
C PRO A 69 15.64 52.14 1.37
N TYR A 70 15.42 51.54 2.52
CA TYR A 70 16.18 50.38 2.99
C TYR A 70 16.24 49.26 1.93
N GLN A 71 17.44 48.74 1.70
CA GLN A 71 17.69 47.72 0.69
C GLN A 71 17.53 46.33 1.29
N LEU A 72 16.47 45.60 0.90
CA LEU A 72 16.32 44.18 1.25
C LEU A 72 17.35 43.38 0.42
N ARG A 73 18.20 42.62 1.12
CA ARG A 73 19.19 41.74 0.46
C ARG A 73 18.63 40.36 0.24
N TYR A 74 18.01 39.79 1.25
CA TYR A 74 17.32 38.50 1.17
C TYR A 74 16.36 38.30 2.32
N TRP A 75 15.44 37.39 2.14
CA TRP A 75 14.74 36.67 3.19
C TRP A 75 14.91 35.18 3.02
N ARG A 76 14.97 34.45 4.15
CA ARG A 76 15.14 33.00 4.22
C ARG A 76 14.14 32.42 5.22
N LEU A 77 13.41 31.43 4.79
CA LEU A 77 12.61 30.57 5.65
C LEU A 77 13.44 29.32 5.99
N THR A 78 13.59 29.02 7.27
CA THR A 78 14.18 27.77 7.75
C THR A 78 13.06 26.97 8.42
N TYR A 79 12.98 25.70 8.12
CA TYR A 79 11.97 24.79 8.66
C TYR A 79 12.60 23.41 8.88
N VAL A 80 12.00 22.60 9.75
CA VAL A 80 12.36 21.19 9.87
C VAL A 80 11.70 20.45 8.71
N PRO A 81 12.48 19.81 7.83
CA PRO A 81 11.89 19.09 6.73
C PRO A 81 11.08 17.91 7.25
N ILE A 82 9.94 17.65 6.60
CA ILE A 82 9.18 16.43 6.79
C ILE A 82 9.65 15.38 5.80
N PRO A 83 9.49 14.08 6.10
CA PRO A 83 9.78 13.02 5.14
C PRO A 83 8.88 13.12 3.91
N GLU A 84 9.40 12.68 2.79
CA GLU A 84 8.67 12.55 1.52
C GLU A 84 9.10 11.27 0.83
N GLY A 85 8.15 10.45 0.46
CA GLY A 85 8.39 9.21 -0.22
C GLY A 85 7.64 9.08 -1.55
N ALA A 86 8.05 8.13 -2.35
CA ALA A 86 7.36 7.83 -3.60
C ALA A 86 7.47 6.34 -3.94
N VAL A 87 6.42 5.79 -4.54
CA VAL A 87 6.53 4.49 -5.23
C VAL A 87 7.51 4.62 -6.38
N ALA A 88 8.47 3.69 -6.45
CA ALA A 88 9.61 3.78 -7.35
C ALA A 88 9.70 2.52 -8.24
N PRO A 89 8.77 2.32 -9.18
CA PRO A 89 8.77 1.15 -10.06
C PRO A 89 10.00 1.09 -10.98
N ASN A 90 10.62 2.21 -11.22
CA ASN A 90 11.89 2.30 -11.97
C ASN A 90 13.10 1.77 -11.19
N VAL A 91 13.02 1.69 -9.86
CA VAL A 91 14.06 1.11 -9.01
C VAL A 91 13.87 -0.40 -8.91
N PHE A 92 12.66 -0.83 -8.57
CA PHE A 92 12.32 -2.24 -8.55
C PHE A 92 10.81 -2.44 -8.62
N PHE A 93 10.38 -3.26 -9.58
CA PHE A 93 8.99 -3.64 -9.75
C PHE A 93 8.88 -5.08 -10.29
N GLN A 94 8.08 -5.90 -9.64
CA GLN A 94 7.72 -7.23 -10.10
C GLN A 94 6.21 -7.44 -9.87
N PHE A 95 5.53 -7.82 -10.94
CA PHE A 95 4.11 -8.11 -10.91
C PHE A 95 3.75 -9.07 -12.05
N LYS A 96 3.01 -10.12 -11.74
CA LYS A 96 2.53 -11.07 -12.73
C LYS A 96 1.06 -10.74 -13.02
N ASP A 97 0.76 -10.44 -14.26
CA ASP A 97 -0.59 -10.02 -14.70
C ASP A 97 -1.56 -11.18 -14.98
N THR A 98 -1.05 -12.41 -15.05
CA THR A 98 -1.86 -13.61 -15.27
C THR A 98 -1.38 -14.73 -14.35
N LEU A 99 -2.28 -15.28 -13.56
CA LEU A 99 -2.04 -16.33 -12.58
C LEU A 99 -2.93 -17.54 -12.86
N GLU A 100 -2.47 -18.71 -12.46
CA GLU A 100 -3.34 -19.89 -12.32
C GLU A 100 -4.08 -19.82 -10.97
N ALA A 101 -5.22 -20.50 -10.84
CA ALA A 101 -5.95 -20.58 -9.59
C ALA A 101 -5.06 -21.20 -8.49
N GLY A 102 -4.99 -20.56 -7.32
CA GLY A 102 -4.14 -20.96 -6.20
C GLY A 102 -2.67 -20.50 -6.29
N GLU A 103 -2.22 -19.99 -7.43
CA GLU A 103 -0.89 -19.41 -7.56
C GLU A 103 -0.75 -18.14 -6.72
N GLN A 104 0.41 -17.92 -6.11
CA GLN A 104 0.68 -16.71 -5.34
C GLN A 104 0.91 -15.50 -6.26
N LEU A 105 0.25 -14.40 -5.97
CA LEU A 105 0.59 -13.09 -6.54
C LEU A 105 1.89 -12.60 -5.90
N ASP A 106 3.04 -12.93 -6.50
CA ASP A 106 4.35 -12.46 -6.06
C ASP A 106 4.55 -11.01 -6.49
N PHE A 107 4.02 -10.11 -5.69
CA PHE A 107 4.14 -8.68 -5.89
C PHE A 107 5.37 -8.12 -5.17
N LYS A 108 6.14 -7.29 -5.86
CA LYS A 108 7.27 -6.55 -5.28
C LYS A 108 7.32 -5.14 -5.87
N LEU A 109 7.45 -4.15 -5.01
CA LEU A 109 7.54 -2.75 -5.40
C LEU A 109 8.53 -2.01 -4.49
N ALA A 110 9.37 -1.19 -5.08
CA ALA A 110 10.19 -0.26 -4.32
C ALA A 110 9.37 0.98 -3.92
N PHE A 111 9.54 1.41 -2.67
CA PHE A 111 9.16 2.72 -2.15
C PHE A 111 10.43 3.41 -1.67
N LYS A 112 10.70 4.61 -2.15
CA LYS A 112 11.94 5.33 -1.86
C LYS A 112 11.64 6.60 -1.07
N ASN A 113 12.41 6.85 -0.01
CA ASN A 113 12.47 8.16 0.62
C ASN A 113 13.28 9.11 -0.26
N ILE A 114 12.61 10.14 -0.78
CA ILE A 114 13.20 11.13 -1.70
C ILE A 114 13.54 12.46 -1.02
N SER A 115 13.38 12.52 0.32
CA SER A 115 13.65 13.69 1.15
C SER A 115 14.92 13.53 1.98
N GLU A 116 15.31 14.60 2.67
CA GLU A 116 16.42 14.60 3.64
C GLU A 116 15.98 14.13 5.04
N ALA A 117 14.67 14.08 5.31
CA ALA A 117 14.13 13.61 6.58
C ALA A 117 13.81 12.12 6.54
N GLY A 118 13.90 11.45 7.69
CA GLY A 118 13.58 10.03 7.81
C GLY A 118 12.10 9.80 8.11
N PHE A 119 11.55 8.71 7.59
CA PHE A 119 10.30 8.15 8.08
C PHE A 119 10.56 7.29 9.32
N ASP A 120 9.61 7.26 10.21
CA ASP A 120 9.47 6.22 11.19
C ASP A 120 9.03 4.90 10.55
N SER A 121 8.44 3.98 11.29
CA SER A 121 7.92 2.74 10.72
C SER A 121 6.78 3.03 9.72
N ILE A 122 6.89 2.47 8.53
CA ILE A 122 5.96 2.74 7.42
C ILE A 122 4.81 1.74 7.41
N LYS A 123 3.59 2.23 7.31
CA LYS A 123 2.38 1.43 7.10
C LYS A 123 2.08 1.30 5.62
N VAL A 124 1.69 0.10 5.21
CA VAL A 124 1.26 -0.19 3.84
C VAL A 124 -0.09 -0.90 3.90
N LYS A 125 -0.97 -0.55 3.00
CA LYS A 125 -2.25 -1.23 2.79
C LYS A 125 -2.34 -1.69 1.36
N MET A 126 -2.80 -2.91 1.16
CA MET A 126 -3.08 -3.48 -0.15
C MET A 126 -4.53 -3.92 -0.20
N ILE A 127 -5.16 -3.77 -1.35
CA ILE A 127 -6.54 -4.17 -1.57
C ILE A 127 -6.60 -4.91 -2.91
N VAL A 128 -7.14 -6.11 -2.89
CA VAL A 128 -7.54 -6.82 -4.11
C VAL A 128 -9.04 -6.69 -4.26
N THR A 129 -9.50 -6.08 -5.34
CA THR A 129 -10.92 -6.04 -5.69
C THR A 129 -11.18 -7.10 -6.74
N ASP A 130 -12.04 -8.06 -6.43
CA ASP A 130 -12.36 -9.16 -7.33
C ASP A 130 -13.39 -8.77 -8.40
N LYS A 131 -13.68 -9.70 -9.33
CA LYS A 131 -14.67 -9.52 -10.40
C LYS A 131 -16.08 -9.19 -9.92
N ASN A 132 -16.41 -9.46 -8.66
CA ASN A 132 -17.73 -9.19 -8.05
C ASN A 132 -17.72 -7.88 -7.25
N ASN A 133 -16.65 -7.08 -7.37
CA ASN A 133 -16.40 -5.86 -6.59
C ASN A 133 -16.24 -6.10 -5.08
N VAL A 134 -15.91 -7.31 -4.66
CA VAL A 134 -15.59 -7.60 -3.27
C VAL A 134 -14.14 -7.22 -2.99
N GLN A 135 -13.90 -6.48 -1.91
CA GLN A 135 -12.58 -6.02 -1.52
C GLN A 135 -11.96 -6.96 -0.48
N HIS A 136 -10.78 -7.46 -0.81
CA HIS A 136 -9.93 -8.25 0.08
C HIS A 136 -8.77 -7.38 0.54
N THR A 137 -8.84 -6.91 1.79
CA THR A 137 -7.81 -6.03 2.35
C THR A 137 -6.68 -6.83 2.98
N ILE A 138 -5.46 -6.45 2.67
CA ILE A 138 -4.23 -7.03 3.20
C ILE A 138 -3.44 -5.90 3.87
N SER A 139 -3.20 -6.06 5.16
CA SER A 139 -2.46 -5.07 5.97
C SER A 139 -1.26 -5.79 6.61
N PRO A 140 -0.09 -5.75 5.96
CA PRO A 140 1.11 -6.33 6.55
C PRO A 140 1.51 -5.56 7.83
N PRO A 141 2.36 -6.14 8.68
CA PRO A 141 3.00 -5.40 9.76
C PRO A 141 3.71 -4.15 9.24
N ARG A 142 3.89 -3.15 10.11
CA ARG A 142 4.64 -1.96 9.72
C ARG A 142 6.07 -2.34 9.30
N PHE A 143 6.53 -1.68 8.27
CA PHE A 143 7.89 -1.83 7.80
C PHE A 143 8.87 -1.01 8.66
N ARG A 144 10.15 -1.27 8.52
CA ARG A 144 11.22 -0.56 9.23
C ARG A 144 11.21 0.94 8.95
N PRO A 145 11.81 1.75 9.82
CA PRO A 145 12.14 3.14 9.52
C PRO A 145 12.93 3.26 8.21
N LEU A 146 12.75 4.38 7.52
CA LEU A 146 13.35 4.63 6.22
C LEU A 146 14.10 5.97 6.26
N ASN A 147 15.44 5.89 6.33
CA ASN A 147 16.27 7.10 6.34
C ASN A 147 16.25 7.82 4.98
N SER A 148 16.80 9.03 4.96
CA SER A 148 16.98 9.79 3.71
C SER A 148 17.65 8.96 2.62
N GLY A 149 17.07 8.95 1.43
CA GLY A 149 17.57 8.22 0.27
C GLY A 149 17.39 6.70 0.28
N ASP A 150 16.96 6.11 1.41
CA ASP A 150 16.72 4.68 1.55
C ASP A 150 15.57 4.19 0.65
N THR A 151 15.62 2.92 0.33
CA THR A 151 14.57 2.23 -0.42
C THR A 151 14.01 1.07 0.41
N LEU A 152 12.69 1.00 0.47
CA LEU A 152 11.93 -0.10 1.03
C LEU A 152 11.41 -0.99 -0.11
N HIS A 153 11.60 -2.30 -0.01
CA HIS A 153 10.97 -3.26 -0.92
C HIS A 153 9.69 -3.82 -0.27
N VAL A 154 8.56 -3.34 -0.72
CA VAL A 154 7.27 -3.87 -0.29
C VAL A 154 7.04 -5.20 -0.99
N ARG A 155 6.76 -6.24 -0.22
CA ARG A 155 6.44 -7.59 -0.69
C ARG A 155 5.28 -8.12 0.12
N ASN A 156 4.36 -8.78 -0.52
CA ASN A 156 3.36 -9.59 0.18
C ASN A 156 2.81 -10.65 -0.78
N PRO A 157 3.15 -11.91 -0.58
CA PRO A 157 2.58 -12.99 -1.36
C PRO A 157 1.11 -13.15 -0.96
N THR A 158 0.21 -12.97 -1.91
CA THR A 158 -1.23 -13.18 -1.72
C THR A 158 -1.65 -14.39 -2.53
N LEU A 159 -2.40 -15.30 -1.91
CA LEU A 159 -2.98 -16.45 -2.63
C LEU A 159 -4.09 -15.96 -3.56
N SER A 160 -4.12 -16.50 -4.78
CA SER A 160 -5.14 -16.21 -5.78
C SER A 160 -6.37 -17.12 -5.68
N SER A 161 -6.42 -18.02 -4.68
CA SER A 161 -7.57 -18.89 -4.46
C SER A 161 -8.84 -18.06 -4.24
N GLY A 162 -9.90 -18.40 -4.96
CA GLY A 162 -11.17 -17.65 -4.93
C GLY A 162 -11.21 -16.38 -5.79
N LEU A 163 -10.10 -15.94 -6.37
CA LEU A 163 -10.01 -14.72 -7.18
C LEU A 163 -10.15 -14.95 -8.69
N SER A 164 -10.82 -16.03 -9.13
CA SER A 164 -10.91 -16.34 -10.56
C SER A 164 -11.56 -15.21 -11.37
N GLY A 165 -10.94 -14.83 -12.50
CA GLY A 165 -11.36 -13.74 -13.39
C GLY A 165 -10.47 -12.51 -13.28
N LEU A 166 -11.00 -11.37 -13.73
CA LEU A 166 -10.29 -10.09 -13.68
C LEU A 166 -10.35 -9.49 -12.26
N ASN A 167 -9.21 -9.10 -11.76
CA ASN A 167 -9.05 -8.48 -10.45
C ASN A 167 -8.25 -7.19 -10.56
N THR A 168 -8.46 -6.27 -9.62
CA THR A 168 -7.67 -5.04 -9.49
C THR A 168 -6.89 -5.08 -8.19
N PHE A 169 -5.59 -4.90 -8.28
CA PHE A 169 -4.69 -4.74 -7.14
C PHE A 169 -4.44 -3.24 -6.90
N TYR A 170 -4.62 -2.78 -5.69
CA TYR A 170 -4.32 -1.44 -5.22
C TYR A 170 -3.37 -1.50 -4.04
N LEU A 171 -2.33 -0.70 -4.07
CA LEU A 171 -1.40 -0.53 -2.97
C LEU A 171 -1.30 0.94 -2.60
N VAL A 172 -1.26 1.24 -1.33
CA VAL A 172 -1.00 2.58 -0.80
C VAL A 172 -0.04 2.51 0.38
N VAL A 173 0.97 3.37 0.36
CA VAL A 173 1.93 3.59 1.44
C VAL A 173 1.45 4.77 2.26
N ASN A 174 1.61 4.72 3.59
CA ASN A 174 1.14 5.72 4.53
C ASN A 174 -0.37 6.05 4.38
N PRO A 175 -1.25 5.01 4.38
CA PRO A 175 -2.67 5.16 4.04
C PRO A 175 -3.46 6.03 5.01
N ASP A 176 -3.02 6.12 6.25
CA ASP A 176 -3.70 6.86 7.33
C ASP A 176 -3.08 8.24 7.56
N ASN A 177 -2.06 8.60 6.78
CA ASN A 177 -1.27 9.83 6.96
C ASN A 177 -0.77 10.01 8.40
N ASP A 178 -0.37 8.89 9.03
CA ASP A 178 0.16 8.90 10.40
C ASP A 178 1.59 9.45 10.48
N GLN A 179 2.23 9.62 9.33
CA GLN A 179 3.45 10.38 9.16
C GLN A 179 3.21 11.50 8.15
N PRO A 180 3.55 12.75 8.50
CA PRO A 180 3.32 13.86 7.58
C PRO A 180 4.21 13.73 6.35
N GLU A 181 3.62 13.91 5.17
CA GLU A 181 4.31 14.01 3.88
C GLU A 181 3.83 15.25 3.14
N GLN A 182 4.66 15.78 2.27
CA GLN A 182 4.30 16.93 1.47
C GLN A 182 3.27 16.56 0.38
N PHE A 183 3.41 15.37 -0.19
CA PHE A 183 2.55 14.86 -1.24
C PHE A 183 2.12 13.42 -0.96
N HIS A 184 0.90 13.04 -1.38
CA HIS A 184 0.37 11.69 -1.25
C HIS A 184 0.01 11.04 -2.58
N PHE A 185 0.01 11.81 -3.68
CA PHE A 185 -0.34 11.31 -5.01
C PHE A 185 0.70 10.33 -5.58
N ASN A 186 1.90 10.30 -5.01
CA ASN A 186 3.02 9.44 -5.38
C ASN A 186 3.16 8.19 -4.48
N ASN A 187 2.19 7.96 -3.57
CA ASN A 187 2.24 6.90 -2.57
C ASN A 187 1.42 5.66 -2.94
N PHE A 188 0.79 5.61 -4.08
CA PHE A 188 -0.08 4.50 -4.45
C PHE A 188 0.17 3.98 -5.87
N MET A 189 -0.32 2.76 -6.11
CA MET A 189 -0.26 2.10 -7.39
C MET A 189 -1.50 1.21 -7.62
N TYR A 190 -1.96 1.14 -8.87
CA TYR A 190 -2.95 0.15 -9.32
C TYR A 190 -2.36 -0.78 -10.36
N ARG A 191 -2.84 -2.04 -10.36
CA ARG A 191 -2.59 -3.00 -11.44
C ARG A 191 -3.77 -3.95 -11.58
N ASN A 192 -4.11 -4.28 -12.81
CA ASN A 192 -5.07 -5.34 -13.09
C ASN A 192 -4.31 -6.65 -13.28
N PHE A 193 -4.92 -7.76 -12.84
CA PHE A 193 -4.43 -9.09 -13.09
C PHE A 193 -5.59 -10.05 -13.30
N TYR A 194 -5.31 -11.12 -14.02
CA TYR A 194 -6.29 -12.14 -14.34
C TYR A 194 -5.90 -13.46 -13.69
N VAL A 195 -6.85 -14.11 -13.02
CA VAL A 195 -6.68 -15.46 -12.47
C VAL A 195 -7.48 -16.43 -13.31
N LYS A 196 -6.80 -17.36 -13.95
CA LYS A 196 -7.43 -18.45 -14.70
C LYS A 196 -8.12 -19.39 -13.72
N SER A 197 -9.39 -19.71 -13.97
CA SER A 197 -10.09 -20.71 -13.18
C SER A 197 -9.60 -22.10 -13.57
N ASP A 198 -9.43 -22.96 -12.59
CA ASP A 198 -9.30 -24.38 -12.82
C ASP A 198 -10.65 -24.93 -13.27
N LYS A 199 -10.66 -25.61 -14.45
CA LYS A 199 -11.84 -26.25 -15.05
C LYS A 199 -11.64 -27.73 -15.24
N VAL A 200 -10.49 -28.25 -14.84
CA VAL A 200 -10.17 -29.66 -14.97
C VAL A 200 -10.64 -30.36 -13.69
N ASN A 201 -11.49 -31.37 -13.86
CA ASN A 201 -11.91 -32.17 -12.73
C ASN A 201 -10.78 -33.12 -12.32
N PRO A 202 -10.61 -33.39 -11.00
CA PRO A 202 -9.66 -34.37 -10.53
C PRO A 202 -9.93 -35.77 -11.17
N LEU A 203 -8.86 -36.46 -11.50
CA LEU A 203 -8.91 -37.82 -12.00
C LEU A 203 -9.16 -38.80 -10.85
N LEU A 204 -10.23 -39.56 -10.91
CA LEU A 204 -10.58 -40.62 -9.99
C LEU A 204 -10.17 -41.98 -10.56
N ASP A 205 -9.33 -42.72 -9.83
CA ASP A 205 -8.90 -44.06 -10.15
C ASP A 205 -9.31 -45.01 -9.00
N VAL A 206 -10.11 -46.04 -9.34
CA VAL A 206 -10.63 -47.01 -8.37
C VAL A 206 -10.25 -48.42 -8.79
N THR A 207 -9.59 -49.15 -7.91
CA THR A 207 -9.22 -50.54 -8.14
C THR A 207 -9.72 -51.45 -7.02
N PHE A 208 -10.02 -52.68 -7.33
CA PHE A 208 -10.41 -53.76 -6.42
C PHE A 208 -9.32 -54.82 -6.47
N ASP A 209 -8.67 -55.10 -5.35
CA ASP A 209 -7.51 -56.01 -5.26
C ASP A 209 -6.41 -55.68 -6.33
N GLY A 210 -6.28 -54.39 -6.66
CA GLY A 210 -5.30 -53.89 -7.61
C GLY A 210 -5.74 -53.94 -9.06
N VAL A 211 -6.98 -54.37 -9.38
CA VAL A 211 -7.52 -54.53 -10.72
C VAL A 211 -8.69 -53.57 -10.96
N HIS A 212 -8.75 -52.95 -12.14
CA HIS A 212 -9.93 -52.23 -12.59
C HIS A 212 -11.04 -53.21 -12.96
N ILE A 213 -12.24 -52.99 -12.46
CA ILE A 213 -13.40 -53.83 -12.71
C ILE A 213 -14.42 -53.12 -13.58
N LEU A 214 -15.15 -53.89 -14.37
CA LEU A 214 -16.30 -53.41 -15.13
C LEU A 214 -17.59 -53.59 -14.31
N ASN A 215 -18.65 -52.95 -14.78
CA ASN A 215 -19.97 -53.10 -14.14
C ASN A 215 -20.41 -54.57 -14.25
N ARG A 216 -20.73 -55.17 -13.08
CA ARG A 216 -21.14 -56.58 -12.88
C ARG A 216 -19.98 -57.59 -12.83
N ASP A 217 -18.75 -57.17 -12.80
CA ASP A 217 -17.65 -58.09 -12.57
C ASP A 217 -17.75 -58.69 -11.16
N ILE A 218 -17.25 -59.92 -11.04
CA ILE A 218 -17.21 -60.65 -9.77
C ILE A 218 -15.95 -60.21 -9.01
N VAL A 219 -16.12 -59.74 -7.79
CA VAL A 219 -15.03 -59.38 -6.86
C VAL A 219 -14.96 -60.35 -5.69
N ALA A 220 -13.85 -60.36 -5.00
CA ALA A 220 -13.72 -61.13 -3.73
C ALA A 220 -14.80 -60.73 -2.73
N SER A 221 -15.17 -61.61 -1.83
CA SER A 221 -16.16 -61.33 -0.76
C SER A 221 -15.73 -60.23 0.23
N LYS A 222 -14.39 -59.97 0.29
CA LYS A 222 -13.75 -58.91 1.06
C LYS A 222 -12.66 -58.28 0.18
N PRO A 223 -13.04 -57.45 -0.78
CA PRO A 223 -12.05 -56.86 -1.69
C PRO A 223 -11.29 -55.73 -0.99
N HIS A 224 -10.02 -55.59 -1.29
CA HIS A 224 -9.24 -54.39 -0.94
C HIS A 224 -9.50 -53.31 -2.01
N ILE A 225 -10.22 -52.26 -1.62
CA ILE A 225 -10.59 -51.16 -2.52
C ILE A 225 -9.56 -50.01 -2.35
N ILE A 226 -8.89 -49.68 -3.43
CA ILE A 226 -7.99 -48.53 -3.48
C ILE A 226 -8.62 -47.43 -4.34
N ILE A 227 -8.77 -46.26 -3.74
CA ILE A 227 -9.28 -45.06 -4.43
C ILE A 227 -8.15 -44.04 -4.46
N LYS A 228 -7.74 -43.64 -5.67
CA LYS A 228 -6.75 -42.60 -5.89
C LYS A 228 -7.43 -41.41 -6.55
N LEU A 229 -7.25 -40.24 -5.94
CA LEU A 229 -7.67 -38.97 -6.49
C LEU A 229 -6.43 -38.19 -6.88
N LYS A 230 -6.33 -37.74 -8.12
CA LYS A 230 -5.22 -36.96 -8.64
C LYS A 230 -5.75 -35.73 -9.34
N ASP A 231 -5.25 -34.56 -8.92
CA ASP A 231 -5.47 -33.29 -9.60
C ASP A 231 -4.24 -32.91 -10.42
N GLU A 232 -4.44 -32.27 -11.55
CA GLU A 232 -3.36 -31.75 -12.41
C GLU A 232 -2.97 -30.32 -12.01
N SER A 233 -3.77 -29.65 -11.15
CA SER A 233 -3.45 -28.33 -10.65
C SER A 233 -2.17 -28.35 -9.83
N LYS A 234 -1.26 -27.42 -10.16
CA LYS A 234 0.01 -27.28 -9.42
C LYS A 234 -0.13 -26.50 -8.13
N TRP A 235 -1.17 -25.71 -8.02
CA TRP A 235 -1.34 -24.69 -6.99
C TRP A 235 -2.52 -24.94 -6.06
N LEU A 236 -3.56 -25.66 -6.54
CA LEU A 236 -4.69 -26.09 -5.73
C LEU A 236 -4.40 -27.53 -5.27
N LEU A 237 -4.01 -27.66 -4.02
CA LEU A 237 -3.78 -28.96 -3.41
C LEU A 237 -5.13 -29.55 -2.95
N LEU A 238 -5.29 -30.86 -3.14
CA LEU A 238 -6.41 -31.62 -2.55
C LEU A 238 -6.10 -31.94 -1.08
N ASP A 239 -6.09 -30.90 -0.24
CA ASP A 239 -5.77 -31.00 1.18
C ASP A 239 -7.01 -30.97 2.09
N ASP A 240 -8.18 -30.58 1.54
CA ASP A 240 -9.45 -30.64 2.23
C ASP A 240 -10.13 -32.01 2.05
N THR A 241 -10.09 -32.80 3.09
CA THR A 241 -10.71 -34.13 3.14
C THR A 241 -12.19 -34.10 3.52
N ALA A 242 -12.74 -32.96 3.93
CA ALA A 242 -14.12 -32.83 4.38
C ALA A 242 -15.17 -33.18 3.30
N GLY A 243 -14.81 -32.95 2.02
CA GLY A 243 -15.63 -33.31 0.87
C GLY A 243 -15.49 -34.77 0.41
N ALA A 244 -14.50 -35.52 0.91
CA ALA A 244 -14.23 -36.89 0.47
C ALA A 244 -15.19 -37.89 1.15
N LYS A 245 -16.19 -38.35 0.38
CA LYS A 245 -17.21 -39.30 0.79
C LYS A 245 -17.27 -40.48 -0.12
N ILE A 246 -17.28 -41.69 0.42
CA ILE A 246 -17.53 -42.95 -0.29
C ILE A 246 -18.89 -43.45 0.11
N GLU A 247 -19.75 -43.74 -0.87
CA GLU A 247 -21.06 -44.37 -0.59
C GLU A 247 -21.07 -45.78 -1.18
N VAL A 248 -21.30 -46.77 -0.35
CA VAL A 248 -21.46 -48.17 -0.76
C VAL A 248 -22.95 -48.52 -0.63
N ARG A 249 -23.50 -48.99 -1.76
CA ARG A 249 -24.87 -49.56 -1.80
C ARG A 249 -24.81 -51.07 -1.83
N TYR A 250 -25.35 -51.69 -0.81
CA TYR A 250 -25.42 -53.14 -0.68
C TYR A 250 -26.55 -53.74 -1.53
N PRO A 251 -26.50 -55.06 -1.86
CA PRO A 251 -27.53 -55.73 -2.67
C PRO A 251 -28.95 -55.67 -2.06
N ASN A 252 -29.04 -55.56 -0.74
CA ASN A 252 -30.30 -55.36 0.00
C ASN A 252 -30.87 -53.93 -0.08
N GLY A 253 -30.20 -53.02 -0.83
CA GLY A 253 -30.60 -51.64 -1.02
C GLY A 253 -30.11 -50.68 0.08
N VAL A 254 -29.51 -51.19 1.15
CA VAL A 254 -28.93 -50.35 2.22
C VAL A 254 -27.74 -49.57 1.67
N LYS A 255 -27.68 -48.30 2.06
CA LYS A 255 -26.55 -47.40 1.73
C LYS A 255 -25.77 -47.12 2.98
N ARG A 256 -24.45 -47.22 2.92
CA ARG A 256 -23.51 -46.80 3.97
C ARG A 256 -22.50 -45.79 3.43
N SER A 257 -22.32 -44.70 4.17
CA SER A 257 -21.36 -43.65 3.83
C SER A 257 -20.12 -43.77 4.70
N PHE A 258 -18.97 -43.63 4.08
CA PHE A 258 -17.66 -43.60 4.75
C PHE A 258 -17.03 -42.23 4.45
N PHE A 259 -16.50 -41.61 5.48
CA PHE A 259 -15.83 -40.30 5.36
C PHE A 259 -14.34 -40.50 5.57
N PHE A 260 -13.54 -39.64 4.95
CA PHE A 260 -12.11 -39.61 5.16
C PHE A 260 -11.84 -39.28 6.65
N ASN A 261 -10.87 -39.95 7.27
CA ASN A 261 -10.52 -39.85 8.69
C ASN A 261 -11.52 -40.48 9.71
N THR A 262 -12.51 -41.24 9.31
CA THR A 262 -13.22 -42.08 10.24
C THR A 262 -12.53 -43.44 10.30
N ASN A 263 -12.33 -43.98 11.54
CA ASN A 263 -11.80 -45.34 11.76
C ASN A 263 -12.87 -46.43 11.50
N ASP A 264 -13.80 -46.16 10.59
CA ASP A 264 -14.81 -47.08 10.17
C ASP A 264 -14.20 -48.16 9.28
N ALA A 265 -13.97 -49.34 9.83
CA ALA A 265 -13.65 -50.50 9.01
C ALA A 265 -14.88 -50.91 8.17
N LEU A 266 -14.62 -51.18 6.89
CA LEU A 266 -15.59 -51.81 5.97
C LEU A 266 -15.87 -53.26 6.40
#